data_0471e576fbcf5211bdf9b41081f87ead
#
_entry.id   0471e576fbcf5211bdf9b41081f87ead
#
_cell.length_a   1.000
_cell.length_b   1.000
_cell.length_c   1.000
_cell.angle_alpha   90.00
_cell.angle_beta   90.00
_cell.angle_gamma   90.00
#
_symmetry.space_group_name_H-M   'P 1'
#
loop_
_entity.id
_entity.type
_entity.pdbx_description
1 polymer ?
#
loop_
_entity_poly.entity_id
_entity_poly.type
_entity_poly.pdbx_seq_one_letter_code
_entity_poly.pdbx_strand_id
1 'polypeptide(L)'
;SSDLLAGKRVLPVVWLRVSQERHLRTARVLLQLLGRLRPKRLPMNRPEEPHNEAGLRLDIDHLVPLAEAFYSGGWRWSKAKKHEYYNYLSDPRHLIAITRSENRSKGSRGPDEWEPKNVSYLCDYAYSWARINTRWGLTVTDGELTALRRLLEPCEHEPG
;
A
#
# COMPACT_ATOMS: atom_id res chain seq x y z
N SER A 1 -0.12 -1.89 28.02
CA SER A 1 -0.42 -1.63 26.59
C SER A 1 0.73 -0.89 25.89
N SER A 2 2.00 -1.24 26.19
CA SER A 2 3.19 -0.52 25.71
C SER A 2 4.00 -1.27 24.66
N ASP A 3 3.57 -2.44 24.20
CA ASP A 3 4.44 -3.35 23.45
C ASP A 3 4.24 -3.32 21.93
N LEU A 4 3.31 -2.51 21.42
CA LEU A 4 3.09 -2.35 19.95
C LEU A 4 4.08 -1.38 19.28
N LEU A 5 4.97 -0.73 20.05
CA LEU A 5 5.99 0.21 19.56
C LEU A 5 7.41 -0.39 19.49
N ALA A 6 7.57 -1.64 19.85
CA ALA A 6 8.90 -2.27 20.01
C ALA A 6 9.67 -2.48 18.70
N GLY A 7 9.04 -2.34 17.54
CA GLY A 7 9.69 -2.49 16.24
C GLY A 7 9.99 -1.20 15.48
N LYS A 8 9.33 -0.08 15.85
CA LYS A 8 9.48 1.21 15.16
C LYS A 8 9.87 2.30 16.16
N ARG A 9 11.11 2.28 16.63
CA ARG A 9 11.62 3.25 17.62
C ARG A 9 11.44 4.68 17.13
N VAL A 10 10.75 5.50 17.93
CA VAL A 10 10.80 6.97 17.81
C VAL A 10 12.17 7.41 18.31
N LEU A 11 13.02 7.90 17.44
CA LEU A 11 14.41 8.25 17.74
C LEU A 11 14.62 9.77 17.71
N PRO A 12 15.60 10.32 18.50
CA PRO A 12 15.78 11.76 18.66
C PRO A 12 16.29 12.47 17.39
N VAL A 13 16.30 13.79 17.41
CA VAL A 13 16.50 14.78 16.33
C VAL A 13 17.64 14.48 15.33
N VAL A 14 18.66 13.75 15.69
CA VAL A 14 19.73 13.28 14.79
C VAL A 14 19.20 12.39 13.67
N TRP A 15 18.07 11.74 13.87
CA TRP A 15 17.41 10.87 12.91
C TRP A 15 16.56 11.60 11.85
N LEU A 16 16.27 12.88 12.03
CA LEU A 16 15.57 13.68 11.01
C LEU A 16 16.36 13.78 9.70
N ARG A 17 17.70 13.87 9.77
CA ARG A 17 18.55 13.86 8.56
C ARG A 17 18.59 12.48 7.90
N VAL A 18 18.78 11.43 8.69
CA VAL A 18 18.82 10.05 8.18
C VAL A 18 17.44 9.63 7.65
N SER A 19 16.36 10.07 8.27
CA SER A 19 14.99 9.78 7.79
C SER A 19 14.69 10.52 6.49
N GLN A 20 15.22 11.73 6.30
CA GLN A 20 15.07 12.46 5.04
C GLN A 20 15.82 11.78 3.88
N GLU A 21 17.03 11.28 4.13
CA GLU A 21 17.76 10.52 3.12
C GLU A 21 17.11 9.17 2.81
N ARG A 22 16.55 8.49 3.83
CA ARG A 22 15.75 7.27 3.62
C ARG A 22 14.48 7.56 2.83
N HIS A 23 13.78 8.64 3.10
CA HIS A 23 12.61 9.08 2.34
C HIS A 23 12.93 9.28 0.86
N LEU A 24 14.02 9.99 0.56
CA LEU A 24 14.45 10.24 -0.80
C LEU A 24 14.89 8.95 -1.52
N ARG A 25 15.54 8.03 -0.81
CA ARG A 25 15.88 6.71 -1.35
C ARG A 25 14.64 5.88 -1.63
N THR A 26 13.71 5.80 -0.69
CA THR A 26 12.45 5.05 -0.85
C THR A 26 11.65 5.58 -2.02
N ALA A 27 11.41 6.89 -2.10
CA ALA A 27 10.70 7.51 -3.20
C ALA A 27 11.37 7.24 -4.56
N ARG A 28 12.71 7.34 -4.61
CA ARG A 28 13.48 7.08 -5.83
C ARG A 28 13.37 5.62 -6.29
N VAL A 29 13.47 4.67 -5.35
CA VAL A 29 13.35 3.24 -5.67
C VAL A 29 11.93 2.90 -6.09
N LEU A 30 10.92 3.41 -5.39
CA LEU A 30 9.52 3.20 -5.77
C LEU A 30 9.21 3.81 -7.15
N LEU A 31 9.71 5.01 -7.45
CA LEU A 31 9.57 5.62 -8.77
C LEU A 31 10.28 4.82 -9.87
N GLN A 32 11.45 4.23 -9.58
CA GLN A 32 12.13 3.35 -10.53
C GLN A 32 11.35 2.07 -10.78
N LEU A 33 10.77 1.46 -9.75
CA LEU A 33 9.89 0.29 -9.89
C LEU A 33 8.65 0.65 -10.71
N LEU A 34 8.01 1.77 -10.42
CA LEU A 34 6.83 2.25 -11.16
C LEU A 34 7.15 2.61 -12.61
N GLY A 35 8.34 3.18 -12.88
CA GLY A 35 8.76 3.59 -14.23
C GLY A 35 9.07 2.42 -15.16
N ARG A 36 9.33 1.24 -14.63
CA ARG A 36 9.52 0.00 -15.42
C ARG A 36 8.21 -0.69 -15.78
N LEU A 37 7.16 -0.40 -15.03
CA LEU A 37 5.85 -1.01 -15.22
C LEU A 37 5.02 -0.12 -16.14
N ARG A 38 4.62 -0.63 -17.30
CA ARG A 38 3.55 0.01 -18.07
C ARG A 38 2.23 -0.24 -17.33
N PRO A 39 1.52 0.81 -16.90
CA PRO A 39 0.22 0.61 -16.30
C PRO A 39 -0.68 -0.09 -17.35
N LYS A 40 -1.04 -1.34 -17.12
CA LYS A 40 -2.21 -1.91 -17.78
C LYS A 40 -3.34 -0.91 -17.53
N ARG A 41 -3.99 -0.41 -18.56
CA ARG A 41 -5.28 0.25 -18.41
C ARG A 41 -6.17 -0.79 -17.74
N LEU A 42 -6.41 -0.62 -16.43
CA LEU A 42 -7.48 -1.36 -15.80
C LEU A 42 -8.72 -1.10 -16.65
N PRO A 43 -9.41 -2.13 -17.12
CA PRO A 43 -10.68 -1.91 -17.78
C PRO A 43 -11.51 -1.06 -16.82
N MET A 44 -11.92 0.13 -17.27
CA MET A 44 -12.86 0.99 -16.57
C MET A 44 -14.26 0.37 -16.67
N ASN A 45 -14.34 -0.94 -16.47
CA ASN A 45 -15.59 -1.55 -16.18
C ASN A 45 -15.89 -1.08 -14.76
N ARG A 46 -16.85 -0.14 -14.66
CA ARG A 46 -17.60 0.10 -13.45
C ARG A 46 -17.75 -1.28 -12.80
N PRO A 47 -17.25 -1.52 -11.58
CA PRO A 47 -17.60 -2.76 -10.91
C PRO A 47 -19.12 -2.76 -10.93
N GLU A 48 -19.69 -3.69 -11.68
CA GLU A 48 -21.08 -4.04 -11.47
C GLU A 48 -21.19 -4.21 -9.97
N GLU A 49 -22.27 -3.70 -9.39
CA GLU A 49 -22.50 -3.76 -7.94
C GLU A 49 -22.02 -5.12 -7.45
N PRO A 50 -21.27 -5.19 -6.35
CA PRO A 50 -20.71 -6.44 -5.91
C PRO A 50 -21.86 -7.41 -5.72
N HIS A 51 -22.20 -8.07 -6.81
CA HIS A 51 -23.21 -9.11 -6.82
C HIS A 51 -22.66 -10.19 -5.94
N ASN A 52 -23.18 -10.20 -4.76
CA ASN A 52 -22.97 -11.21 -3.78
C ASN A 52 -23.63 -12.52 -4.22
N GLU A 53 -23.35 -12.94 -5.45
CA GLU A 53 -23.87 -14.20 -6.01
C GLU A 53 -23.43 -15.40 -5.17
N ALA A 54 -22.39 -15.25 -4.36
CA ALA A 54 -21.89 -16.28 -3.47
C ALA A 54 -22.19 -16.03 -1.98
N GLY A 55 -23.02 -15.04 -1.60
CA GLY A 55 -23.28 -14.72 -0.19
C GLY A 55 -22.07 -14.13 0.57
N LEU A 56 -21.02 -13.67 -0.14
CA LEU A 56 -19.83 -13.11 0.47
C LEU A 56 -20.09 -11.67 0.96
N ARG A 57 -19.70 -11.38 2.19
CA ARG A 57 -19.73 -10.03 2.72
C ARG A 57 -18.47 -9.29 2.28
N LEU A 58 -18.66 -8.10 1.69
CA LEU A 58 -17.59 -7.21 1.28
C LEU A 58 -17.43 -6.08 2.29
N ASP A 59 -16.19 -5.65 2.47
CA ASP A 59 -15.81 -4.44 3.19
C ASP A 59 -15.10 -3.48 2.22
N ILE A 60 -15.13 -2.18 2.50
CA ILE A 60 -14.26 -1.21 1.85
C ILE A 60 -12.99 -1.12 2.70
N ASP A 61 -11.85 -1.32 2.07
CA ASP A 61 -10.56 -1.37 2.72
C ASP A 61 -9.57 -0.36 2.10
N HIS A 62 -8.73 0.23 2.95
CA HIS A 62 -7.57 0.99 2.47
C HIS A 62 -6.49 -0.01 2.03
N LEU A 63 -6.10 0.01 0.76
CA LEU A 63 -5.09 -0.91 0.22
C LEU A 63 -3.79 -0.82 1.04
N VAL A 64 -3.31 0.40 1.32
CA VAL A 64 -2.30 0.65 2.36
C VAL A 64 -3.05 0.99 3.64
N PRO A 65 -3.02 0.12 4.66
CA PRO A 65 -3.79 0.29 5.89
C PRO A 65 -3.53 1.62 6.58
N LEU A 66 -4.54 2.15 7.27
CA LEU A 66 -4.42 3.44 8.00
C LEU A 66 -3.30 3.41 9.03
N ALA A 67 -3.17 2.30 9.78
CA ALA A 67 -2.11 2.15 10.76
C ALA A 67 -0.73 2.12 10.09
N GLU A 68 -0.61 1.39 8.95
CA GLU A 68 0.63 1.35 8.18
C GLU A 68 0.99 2.74 7.65
N ALA A 69 0.05 3.44 7.03
CA ALA A 69 0.27 4.80 6.57
C ALA A 69 0.68 5.76 7.71
N PHE A 70 0.08 5.60 8.89
CA PHE A 70 0.44 6.39 10.07
C PHE A 70 1.90 6.17 10.47
N TYR A 71 2.33 4.92 10.63
CA TYR A 71 3.70 4.61 11.03
C TYR A 71 4.74 4.90 9.95
N SER A 72 4.35 4.85 8.69
CA SER A 72 5.20 5.14 7.53
C SER A 72 5.39 6.63 7.23
N GLY A 73 4.94 7.50 8.14
CA GLY A 73 5.15 8.96 8.05
C GLY A 73 3.88 9.78 8.19
N GLY A 74 2.71 9.18 8.07
CA GLY A 74 1.42 9.86 8.18
C GLY A 74 1.16 10.47 9.56
N TRP A 75 1.87 10.03 10.61
CA TRP A 75 1.77 10.65 11.93
C TRP A 75 2.12 12.14 11.92
N ARG A 76 2.97 12.58 10.99
CA ARG A 76 3.38 13.98 10.80
C ARG A 76 2.37 14.82 10.01
N TRP A 77 1.38 14.19 9.38
CA TRP A 77 0.40 14.90 8.58
C TRP A 77 -0.51 15.78 9.42
N SER A 78 -0.92 16.91 8.86
CA SER A 78 -1.98 17.72 9.41
C SER A 78 -3.30 16.92 9.52
N LYS A 79 -4.21 17.39 10.36
CA LYS A 79 -5.55 16.78 10.47
C LYS A 79 -6.27 16.75 9.10
N ALA A 80 -6.14 17.83 8.33
CA ALA A 80 -6.73 17.92 6.99
C ALA A 80 -6.16 16.86 6.05
N LYS A 81 -4.84 16.66 6.02
CA LYS A 81 -4.20 15.64 5.17
C LYS A 81 -4.55 14.21 5.61
N LYS A 82 -4.68 13.95 6.90
CA LYS A 82 -5.17 12.65 7.42
C LYS A 82 -6.59 12.37 6.95
N HIS A 83 -7.46 13.40 7.02
CA HIS A 83 -8.84 13.29 6.54
C HIS A 83 -8.89 13.07 5.02
N GLU A 84 -8.05 13.76 4.25
CA GLU A 84 -7.91 13.54 2.80
C GLU A 84 -7.49 12.11 2.47
N TYR A 85 -6.48 11.57 3.16
CA TYR A 85 -6.04 10.18 2.98
C TYR A 85 -7.17 9.20 3.27
N TYR A 86 -7.87 9.38 4.38
CA TYR A 86 -8.95 8.50 4.81
C TYR A 86 -10.09 8.41 3.78
N ASN A 87 -10.41 9.53 3.12
CA ASN A 87 -11.55 9.64 2.20
C ASN A 87 -11.13 9.75 0.73
N TYR A 88 -9.91 9.35 0.37
CA TYR A 88 -9.38 9.60 -0.96
C TYR A 88 -10.00 8.68 -2.01
N LEU A 89 -10.81 9.24 -2.91
CA LEU A 89 -11.55 8.54 -3.97
C LEU A 89 -11.04 8.81 -5.39
N SER A 90 -10.06 9.71 -5.55
CA SER A 90 -9.56 10.08 -6.87
C SER A 90 -8.68 9.01 -7.53
N ASP A 91 -8.21 8.03 -6.77
CA ASP A 91 -7.54 6.83 -7.29
C ASP A 91 -8.30 5.60 -6.79
N PRO A 92 -8.91 4.80 -7.69
CA PRO A 92 -9.72 3.64 -7.31
C PRO A 92 -8.90 2.53 -6.62
N ARG A 93 -7.57 2.62 -6.64
CA ARG A 93 -6.69 1.66 -5.97
C ARG A 93 -6.52 1.95 -4.48
N HIS A 94 -6.89 3.16 -4.05
CA HIS A 94 -6.70 3.60 -2.66
C HIS A 94 -7.70 2.92 -1.72
N LEU A 95 -8.96 2.92 -2.12
CA LEU A 95 -10.06 2.23 -1.43
C LEU A 95 -10.59 1.13 -2.33
N ILE A 96 -10.52 -0.10 -1.88
CA ILE A 96 -10.88 -1.29 -2.64
C ILE A 96 -11.99 -2.07 -1.95
N ALA A 97 -12.84 -2.71 -2.75
CA ALA A 97 -13.78 -3.70 -2.25
C ALA A 97 -13.06 -5.05 -2.07
N ILE A 98 -13.10 -5.58 -0.88
CA ILE A 98 -12.44 -6.83 -0.51
C ILE A 98 -13.38 -7.69 0.35
N THR A 99 -13.27 -9.02 0.29
CA THR A 99 -14.06 -9.86 1.17
C THR A 99 -13.71 -9.60 2.64
N ARG A 100 -14.71 -9.67 3.51
CA ARG A 100 -14.50 -9.47 4.95
C ARG A 100 -13.45 -10.42 5.53
N SER A 101 -13.36 -11.65 5.03
CA SER A 101 -12.36 -12.62 5.46
C SER A 101 -10.94 -12.21 5.08
N GLU A 102 -10.73 -11.74 3.84
CA GLU A 102 -9.44 -11.22 3.37
C GLU A 102 -9.06 -9.94 4.11
N ASN A 103 -10.02 -9.02 4.32
CA ASN A 103 -9.80 -7.78 5.06
C ASN A 103 -9.33 -8.06 6.49
N ARG A 104 -10.00 -8.98 7.19
CA ARG A 104 -9.59 -9.40 8.54
C ARG A 104 -8.25 -10.12 8.55
N SER A 105 -7.99 -10.94 7.53
CA SER A 105 -6.70 -11.60 7.36
C SER A 105 -5.58 -10.60 7.13
N LYS A 106 -5.80 -9.57 6.31
CA LYS A 106 -4.84 -8.51 6.04
C LYS A 106 -4.58 -7.65 7.28
N GLY A 107 -5.62 -7.13 7.91
CA GLY A 107 -5.49 -6.21 9.05
C GLY A 107 -4.63 -4.99 8.69
N SER A 108 -3.63 -4.71 9.53
CA SER A 108 -2.68 -3.60 9.33
C SER A 108 -1.34 -4.03 8.71
N ARG A 109 -1.26 -5.24 8.17
CA ARG A 109 -0.01 -5.82 7.67
C ARG A 109 0.40 -5.26 6.31
N GLY A 110 1.72 -5.11 6.13
CA GLY A 110 2.36 -4.74 4.87
C GLY A 110 2.58 -5.94 3.95
N PRO A 111 3.16 -5.70 2.75
CA PRO A 111 3.38 -6.74 1.73
C PRO A 111 4.42 -7.79 2.12
N ASP A 112 5.22 -7.55 3.15
CA ASP A 112 6.16 -8.51 3.74
C ASP A 112 5.51 -9.48 4.72
N GLU A 113 4.31 -9.16 5.22
CA GLU A 113 3.59 -9.95 6.21
C GLU A 113 2.29 -10.56 5.67
N TRP A 114 1.76 -10.01 4.58
CA TRP A 114 0.51 -10.46 3.99
C TRP A 114 0.45 -10.18 2.49
N GLU A 115 -0.13 -11.11 1.75
CA GLU A 115 -0.39 -11.02 0.31
C GLU A 115 -1.81 -11.49 -0.02
N PRO A 116 -2.46 -10.90 -1.06
CA PRO A 116 -3.70 -11.42 -1.59
C PRO A 116 -3.58 -12.88 -2.04
N LYS A 117 -4.58 -13.71 -1.76
CA LYS A 117 -4.61 -15.09 -2.22
C LYS A 117 -4.82 -15.22 -3.73
N ASN A 118 -5.43 -14.22 -4.33
CA ASN A 118 -5.63 -14.16 -5.77
C ASN A 118 -4.30 -13.83 -6.47
N VAL A 119 -3.66 -14.84 -7.03
CA VAL A 119 -2.35 -14.72 -7.70
C VAL A 119 -2.40 -13.74 -8.87
N SER A 120 -3.52 -13.68 -9.62
CA SER A 120 -3.66 -12.74 -10.74
C SER A 120 -3.74 -11.28 -10.31
N TYR A 121 -3.97 -11.00 -9.03
CA TYR A 121 -4.04 -9.67 -8.46
C TYR A 121 -2.72 -9.20 -7.83
N LEU A 122 -1.72 -10.07 -7.69
CA LEU A 122 -0.47 -9.74 -6.99
C LEU A 122 0.29 -8.57 -7.64
N CYS A 123 0.34 -8.53 -8.96
CA CYS A 123 0.97 -7.42 -9.69
C CYS A 123 0.25 -6.09 -9.42
N ASP A 124 -1.07 -6.07 -9.54
CA ASP A 124 -1.88 -4.88 -9.28
C ASP A 124 -1.79 -4.43 -7.82
N TYR A 125 -1.76 -5.38 -6.89
CA TYR A 125 -1.58 -5.11 -5.47
C TYR A 125 -0.23 -4.43 -5.19
N ALA A 126 0.87 -5.02 -5.64
CA ALA A 126 2.21 -4.49 -5.40
C ALA A 126 2.44 -3.14 -6.09
N TYR A 127 1.96 -3.00 -7.33
CA TYR A 127 1.99 -1.73 -8.07
C TYR A 127 1.20 -0.65 -7.33
N SER A 128 -0.02 -0.95 -6.90
CA SER A 128 -0.89 -0.01 -6.19
C SER A 128 -0.30 0.40 -4.85
N TRP A 129 0.29 -0.54 -4.11
CA TRP A 129 1.01 -0.25 -2.86
C TRP A 129 2.12 0.76 -3.08
N ALA A 130 3.03 0.51 -4.02
CA ALA A 130 4.14 1.40 -4.34
C ALA A 130 3.64 2.78 -4.80
N ARG A 131 2.58 2.83 -5.61
CA ARG A 131 1.97 4.07 -6.10
C ARG A 131 1.37 4.90 -4.98
N ILE A 132 0.63 4.30 -4.06
CA ILE A 132 0.01 5.00 -2.92
C ILE A 132 1.11 5.56 -2.01
N ASN A 133 2.12 4.76 -1.66
CA ASN A 133 3.23 5.23 -0.83
C ASN A 133 3.97 6.41 -1.49
N THR A 134 4.24 6.34 -2.79
CA THR A 134 4.88 7.44 -3.54
C THR A 134 4.01 8.70 -3.52
N ARG A 135 2.71 8.58 -3.80
CA ARG A 135 1.78 9.72 -3.84
C ARG A 135 1.72 10.45 -2.49
N TRP A 136 1.66 9.70 -1.41
CA TRP A 136 1.47 10.26 -0.07
C TRP A 136 2.78 10.56 0.67
N GLY A 137 3.93 10.29 0.05
CA GLY A 137 5.24 10.49 0.64
C GLY A 137 5.49 9.60 1.85
N LEU A 138 4.97 8.38 1.80
CA LEU A 138 5.15 7.35 2.83
C LEU A 138 6.46 6.60 2.62
N THR A 139 7.06 6.15 3.71
CA THR A 139 8.24 5.29 3.68
C THR A 139 7.81 3.82 3.62
N VAL A 140 8.72 2.99 3.15
CA VAL A 140 8.63 1.53 3.27
C VAL A 140 9.82 1.01 4.08
N THR A 141 9.63 -0.11 4.76
CA THR A 141 10.72 -0.85 5.40
C THR A 141 11.53 -1.63 4.37
N ASP A 142 12.69 -2.13 4.76
CA ASP A 142 13.51 -2.99 3.88
C ASP A 142 12.78 -4.31 3.57
N GLY A 143 11.99 -4.83 4.52
CA GLY A 143 11.13 -6.01 4.33
C GLY A 143 10.06 -5.77 3.27
N GLU A 144 9.29 -4.69 3.40
CA GLU A 144 8.27 -4.30 2.43
C GLU A 144 8.88 -4.06 1.04
N LEU A 145 10.03 -3.38 0.97
CA LEU A 145 10.72 -3.14 -0.29
C LEU A 145 11.15 -4.45 -0.97
N THR A 146 11.66 -5.40 -0.20
CA THR A 146 12.04 -6.73 -0.69
C THR A 146 10.83 -7.49 -1.20
N ALA A 147 9.72 -7.47 -0.45
CA ALA A 147 8.47 -8.10 -0.86
C ALA A 147 7.90 -7.47 -2.14
N LEU A 148 7.87 -6.14 -2.23
CA LEU A 148 7.40 -5.43 -3.42
C LEU A 148 8.23 -5.77 -4.66
N ARG A 149 9.56 -5.85 -4.54
CA ARG A 149 10.43 -6.26 -5.66
C ARG A 149 10.11 -7.67 -6.12
N ARG A 150 10.00 -8.62 -5.19
CA ARG A 150 9.64 -10.01 -5.48
C ARG A 150 8.30 -10.13 -6.18
N LEU A 151 7.31 -9.37 -5.74
CA LEU A 151 5.96 -9.39 -6.32
C LEU A 151 5.90 -8.75 -7.71
N LEU A 152 6.74 -7.75 -7.98
CA LEU A 152 6.76 -7.01 -9.24
C LEU A 152 7.67 -7.63 -10.31
N GLU A 153 8.62 -8.46 -9.92
CA GLU A 153 9.56 -9.11 -10.87
C GLU A 153 8.84 -9.90 -11.99
N PRO A 154 7.85 -10.76 -11.69
CA PRO A 154 7.12 -11.47 -12.75
C PRO A 154 6.28 -10.56 -13.64
N CYS A 155 5.90 -9.36 -13.14
CA CYS A 155 4.99 -8.46 -13.83
C CYS A 155 5.64 -7.70 -15.00
N GLU A 156 6.97 -7.64 -15.02
CA GLU A 156 7.75 -7.00 -16.09
C GLU A 156 7.78 -7.85 -17.38
N HIS A 157 7.44 -9.14 -17.28
CA HIS A 157 7.59 -10.12 -18.34
C HIS A 157 6.26 -10.56 -18.98
N GLU A 158 5.12 -10.00 -18.55
CA GLU A 158 3.87 -10.31 -19.23
C GLU A 158 3.84 -9.63 -20.61
N PRO A 159 3.75 -10.39 -21.72
CA PRO A 159 3.55 -9.82 -23.04
C PRO A 159 2.22 -9.08 -23.06
N GLY A 160 2.27 -7.82 -23.49
CA GLY A 160 1.12 -6.92 -23.59
C GLY A 160 0.04 -7.39 -24.56
#